data_57d7fdcd97a2b4308726ada1b5dbdcee
#
_entry.id   57d7fdcd97a2b4308726ada1b5dbdcee
#
_cell.length_a   1.000
_cell.length_b   1.000
_cell.length_c   1.000
_cell.angle_alpha   90.00
_cell.angle_beta   90.00
_cell.angle_gamma   90.00
#
_symmetry.space_group_name_H-M   'P 1'
#
loop_
_entity.id
_entity.type
_entity.pdbx_description
1 polymer ?
#
loop_
_entity_poly.entity_id
_entity_poly.type
_entity_poly.pdbx_seq_one_letter_code
_entity_poly.pdbx_strand_id
1 'polypeptide(L)'
;MHEIEKTKRKRNKDILKMSKKIAIIGAGMMGSALAYPAFENGNEVRLVGTPLDRDIIDGCIKNNQHLKFDIPFPQGVKYYQFEDWKTAVEGVDFVIGGVSSFGVDWFLTEVLAHIDPSVSVLSVTKGLINLEDGTLISYPD
;
A
#
# COMPACT_ATOMS: atom_id res chain seq x y z
N MET A 1 -30.23 -19.73 -17.00
CA MET A 1 -28.88 -19.41 -17.51
C MET A 1 -28.72 -17.92 -17.81
N HIS A 2 -29.67 -17.31 -18.50
CA HIS A 2 -29.66 -15.88 -18.83
C HIS A 2 -29.64 -14.96 -17.59
N GLU A 3 -30.34 -15.32 -16.54
CA GLU A 3 -30.43 -14.57 -15.29
C GLU A 3 -29.09 -14.58 -14.52
N ILE A 4 -28.40 -15.72 -14.51
CA ILE A 4 -27.09 -15.87 -13.81
C ILE A 4 -26.02 -15.02 -14.49
N GLU A 5 -25.99 -14.97 -15.82
CA GLU A 5 -25.04 -14.16 -16.58
C GLU A 5 -25.27 -12.66 -16.38
N LYS A 6 -26.54 -12.22 -16.39
CA LYS A 6 -26.91 -10.84 -16.10
C LYS A 6 -26.48 -10.42 -14.70
N THR A 7 -26.69 -11.28 -13.70
CA THR A 7 -26.28 -11.04 -12.33
C THR A 7 -24.76 -10.93 -12.20
N LYS A 8 -24.02 -11.82 -12.86
CA LYS A 8 -22.55 -11.75 -12.89
C LYS A 8 -22.04 -10.49 -13.55
N ARG A 9 -22.62 -10.07 -14.68
CA ARG A 9 -22.25 -8.83 -15.38
C ARG A 9 -22.54 -7.61 -14.52
N LYS A 10 -23.68 -7.56 -13.84
CA LYS A 10 -24.03 -6.47 -12.93
C LYS A 10 -23.06 -6.41 -11.75
N ARG A 11 -22.73 -7.56 -11.14
CA ARG A 11 -21.77 -7.66 -10.05
C ARG A 11 -20.38 -7.17 -10.50
N ASN A 12 -19.93 -7.54 -11.68
CA ASN A 12 -18.66 -7.09 -12.23
C ASN A 12 -18.64 -5.58 -12.48
N LYS A 13 -19.74 -5.01 -13.00
CA LYS A 13 -19.88 -3.55 -13.16
C LYS A 13 -19.87 -2.83 -11.82
N ASP A 14 -20.56 -3.37 -10.80
CA ASP A 14 -20.62 -2.78 -9.47
C ASP A 14 -19.23 -2.84 -8.79
N ILE A 15 -18.49 -3.94 -8.95
CA ILE A 15 -17.11 -4.08 -8.47
C ILE A 15 -16.22 -3.05 -9.15
N LEU A 16 -16.30 -2.89 -10.47
CA LEU A 16 -15.51 -1.89 -11.21
C LEU A 16 -15.84 -0.46 -10.79
N LYS A 17 -17.13 -0.14 -10.51
CA LYS A 17 -17.55 1.16 -10.00
C LYS A 17 -17.05 1.43 -8.59
N MET A 18 -16.89 0.37 -7.78
CA MET A 18 -16.38 0.43 -6.41
C MET A 18 -14.86 0.31 -6.33
N SER A 19 -14.21 0.04 -7.47
CA SER A 19 -12.75 -0.04 -7.56
C SER A 19 -12.10 1.27 -7.09
N LYS A 20 -11.12 1.12 -6.22
CA LYS A 20 -10.32 2.23 -5.68
C LYS A 20 -8.88 2.11 -6.13
N LYS A 21 -8.19 3.24 -6.13
CA LYS A 21 -6.75 3.30 -6.36
C LYS A 21 -6.07 3.40 -5.00
N ILE A 22 -5.25 2.41 -4.69
CA ILE A 22 -4.62 2.27 -3.38
C ILE A 22 -3.11 2.31 -3.56
N ALA A 23 -2.45 3.21 -2.87
CA ALA A 23 -0.99 3.21 -2.73
C ALA A 23 -0.62 2.65 -1.37
N ILE A 24 0.20 1.62 -1.33
CA ILE A 24 0.76 1.05 -0.12
C ILE A 24 2.19 1.55 0.00
N ILE A 25 2.47 2.35 1.01
CA ILE A 25 3.79 2.92 1.27
C ILE A 25 4.50 2.06 2.30
N GLY A 26 5.56 1.42 1.90
CA GLY A 26 6.32 0.47 2.71
C GLY A 26 6.16 -0.94 2.19
N ALA A 27 7.27 -1.53 1.75
CA ALA A 27 7.32 -2.89 1.21
C ALA A 27 7.78 -3.92 2.25
N GLY A 28 7.56 -3.64 3.52
CA GLY A 28 7.72 -4.62 4.57
C GLY A 28 6.68 -5.74 4.47
N MET A 29 6.76 -6.72 5.35
CA MET A 29 5.88 -7.90 5.26
C MET A 29 4.40 -7.55 5.43
N MET A 30 4.07 -6.67 6.37
CA MET A 30 2.66 -6.28 6.63
C MET A 30 2.07 -5.51 5.44
N GLY A 31 2.74 -4.44 5.00
CA GLY A 31 2.28 -3.63 3.87
C GLY A 31 2.16 -4.46 2.60
N SER A 32 3.17 -5.25 2.29
CA SER A 32 3.18 -6.11 1.10
C SER A 32 2.09 -7.18 1.15
N ALA A 33 1.82 -7.76 2.32
CA ALA A 33 0.75 -8.75 2.48
C ALA A 33 -0.62 -8.18 2.16
N LEU A 34 -0.88 -6.92 2.46
CA LEU A 34 -2.14 -6.25 2.17
C LEU A 34 -2.40 -6.06 0.67
N ALA A 35 -1.36 -6.10 -0.15
CA ALA A 35 -1.51 -5.96 -1.60
C ALA A 35 -2.35 -7.10 -2.21
N TYR A 36 -2.27 -8.31 -1.66
CA TYR A 36 -3.03 -9.46 -2.16
C TYR A 36 -4.54 -9.26 -2.03
N PRO A 37 -5.11 -9.08 -0.82
CA PRO A 37 -6.54 -8.88 -0.70
C PRO A 37 -7.02 -7.58 -1.33
N ALA A 38 -6.24 -6.51 -1.29
CA ALA A 38 -6.60 -5.26 -1.94
C ALA A 38 -6.78 -5.44 -3.45
N PHE A 39 -5.85 -6.12 -4.11
CA PHE A 39 -5.93 -6.38 -5.53
C PHE A 39 -7.04 -7.39 -5.87
N GLU A 40 -7.17 -8.45 -5.09
CA GLU A 40 -8.20 -9.47 -5.29
C GLU A 40 -9.63 -8.93 -5.16
N ASN A 41 -9.81 -7.86 -4.40
CA ASN A 41 -11.10 -7.16 -4.27
C ASN A 41 -11.35 -6.15 -5.40
N GLY A 42 -10.56 -6.16 -6.46
CA GLY A 42 -10.79 -5.35 -7.65
C GLY A 42 -10.19 -3.95 -7.62
N ASN A 43 -9.32 -3.65 -6.68
CA ASN A 43 -8.67 -2.35 -6.59
C ASN A 43 -7.39 -2.29 -7.44
N GLU A 44 -7.04 -1.10 -7.91
CA GLU A 44 -5.70 -0.83 -8.43
C GLU A 44 -4.75 -0.68 -7.24
N VAL A 45 -3.65 -1.44 -7.25
CA VAL A 45 -2.69 -1.45 -6.14
C VAL A 45 -1.32 -1.02 -6.64
N ARG A 46 -0.74 -0.05 -5.94
CA ARG A 46 0.61 0.47 -6.17
C ARG A 46 1.41 0.29 -4.89
N LEU A 47 2.43 -0.57 -4.94
CA LEU A 47 3.32 -0.84 -3.81
C LEU A 47 4.56 0.04 -3.94
N VAL A 48 4.83 0.84 -2.93
CA VAL A 48 5.92 1.81 -2.91
C VAL A 48 6.91 1.42 -1.81
N GLY A 49 8.17 1.28 -2.16
CA GLY A 49 9.23 1.04 -1.19
C GLY A 49 9.59 2.27 -0.38
N THR A 50 10.12 2.07 0.81
CA THR A 50 10.86 3.09 1.56
C THR A 50 12.33 3.08 1.11
N PRO A 51 13.16 4.03 1.59
CA PRO A 51 14.61 3.96 1.35
C PRO A 51 15.27 2.66 1.80
N LEU A 52 14.62 1.90 2.70
CA LEU A 52 15.13 0.62 3.19
C LEU A 52 14.70 -0.58 2.33
N ASP A 53 13.83 -0.37 1.35
CA ASP A 53 13.17 -1.44 0.59
C ASP A 53 13.68 -1.58 -0.84
N ARG A 54 14.83 -0.99 -1.17
CA ARG A 54 15.37 -0.98 -2.54
C ARG A 54 15.40 -2.36 -3.17
N ASP A 55 15.99 -3.33 -2.49
CA ASP A 55 16.17 -4.68 -3.01
C ASP A 55 14.84 -5.43 -3.13
N ILE A 56 13.92 -5.17 -2.20
CA ILE A 56 12.58 -5.78 -2.22
C ILE A 56 11.83 -5.30 -3.46
N ILE A 57 11.82 -4.01 -3.73
CA ILE A 57 11.12 -3.46 -4.90
C ILE A 57 11.78 -3.89 -6.20
N ASP A 58 13.12 -3.92 -6.26
CA ASP A 58 13.83 -4.44 -7.44
C ASP A 58 13.41 -5.89 -7.74
N GLY A 59 13.30 -6.72 -6.72
CA GLY A 59 12.81 -8.10 -6.83
C GLY A 59 11.35 -8.17 -7.31
N CYS A 60 10.50 -7.29 -6.82
CA CYS A 60 9.10 -7.20 -7.26
C CYS A 60 8.99 -6.81 -8.74
N ILE A 61 9.76 -5.83 -9.17
CA ILE A 61 9.79 -5.38 -10.58
C ILE A 61 10.27 -6.51 -11.49
N LYS A 62 11.31 -7.23 -11.06
CA LYS A 62 11.92 -8.29 -11.86
C LYS A 62 11.08 -9.57 -11.91
N ASN A 63 10.53 -10.00 -10.78
CA ASN A 63 9.92 -11.32 -10.62
C ASN A 63 8.44 -11.30 -10.24
N ASN A 64 7.83 -10.13 -10.05
CA ASN A 64 6.47 -9.98 -9.53
C ASN A 64 6.28 -10.70 -8.17
N GLN A 65 7.31 -10.71 -7.35
CA GLN A 65 7.33 -11.44 -6.09
C GLN A 65 8.19 -10.73 -5.06
N HIS A 66 7.67 -10.67 -3.82
CA HIS A 66 8.42 -10.18 -2.68
C HIS A 66 9.50 -11.19 -2.29
N LEU A 67 10.70 -10.72 -1.95
CA LEU A 67 11.84 -11.57 -1.60
C LEU A 67 11.58 -12.52 -0.42
N LYS A 68 10.67 -12.14 0.49
CA LYS A 68 10.36 -12.92 1.70
C LYS A 68 9.07 -13.73 1.60
N PHE A 69 8.37 -13.69 0.47
CA PHE A 69 7.11 -14.41 0.28
C PHE A 69 7.30 -15.55 -0.72
N ASP A 70 6.62 -16.67 -0.45
CA ASP A 70 6.64 -17.84 -1.34
C ASP A 70 5.63 -17.74 -2.48
N ILE A 71 4.68 -16.81 -2.38
CA ILE A 71 3.60 -16.64 -3.36
C ILE A 71 3.84 -15.34 -4.13
N PRO A 72 3.84 -15.36 -5.47
CA PRO A 72 3.97 -14.14 -6.26
C PRO A 72 2.77 -13.21 -6.04
N PHE A 73 2.99 -11.93 -6.28
CA PHE A 73 1.89 -10.96 -6.29
C PHE A 73 0.93 -11.25 -7.46
N PRO A 74 -0.35 -10.88 -7.33
CA PRO A 74 -1.25 -10.90 -8.48
C PRO A 74 -0.69 -10.09 -9.64
N GLN A 75 -0.94 -10.52 -10.88
CA GLN A 75 -0.54 -9.76 -12.06
C GLN A 75 -1.33 -8.45 -12.13
N GLY A 76 -0.63 -7.35 -12.25
CA GLY A 76 -1.23 -6.02 -12.30
C GLY A 76 -0.91 -5.11 -11.12
N VAL A 77 -0.34 -5.64 -10.04
CA VAL A 77 0.23 -4.81 -8.97
C VAL A 77 1.40 -4.02 -9.54
N LYS A 78 1.42 -2.71 -9.31
CA LYS A 78 2.48 -1.81 -9.78
C LYS A 78 3.46 -1.55 -8.64
N TYR A 79 4.75 -1.45 -9.00
CA TYR A 79 5.82 -1.29 -8.03
C TYR A 79 6.58 0.01 -8.28
N TYR A 80 6.93 0.71 -7.19
CA TYR A 80 7.65 1.98 -7.24
C TYR A 80 8.74 2.01 -6.17
N GLN A 81 9.91 2.51 -6.54
CA GLN A 81 10.93 2.86 -5.57
C GLN A 81 10.53 4.14 -4.82
N PHE A 82 11.16 4.40 -3.69
CA PHE A 82 10.80 5.55 -2.85
C PHE A 82 10.96 6.90 -3.56
N GLU A 83 11.88 7.01 -4.51
CA GLU A 83 12.07 8.25 -5.27
C GLU A 83 10.85 8.63 -6.10
N ASP A 84 10.06 7.65 -6.51
CA ASP A 84 8.88 7.82 -7.35
C ASP A 84 7.55 7.83 -6.58
N TRP A 85 7.61 8.02 -5.26
CA TRP A 85 6.41 7.96 -4.43
C TRP A 85 5.34 8.99 -4.86
N LYS A 86 5.76 10.18 -5.34
CA LYS A 86 4.81 11.20 -5.81
C LYS A 86 3.97 10.72 -6.98
N THR A 87 4.61 10.05 -7.95
CA THR A 87 3.92 9.44 -9.08
C THR A 87 2.97 8.34 -8.60
N ALA A 88 3.40 7.53 -7.64
CA ALA A 88 2.61 6.42 -7.12
C ALA A 88 1.35 6.86 -6.39
N VAL A 89 1.34 8.04 -5.78
CA VAL A 89 0.17 8.55 -5.05
C VAL A 89 -0.73 9.47 -5.89
N GLU A 90 -0.38 9.73 -7.15
CA GLU A 90 -1.23 10.55 -8.02
C GLU A 90 -2.59 9.89 -8.25
N GLY A 91 -3.65 10.62 -7.92
CA GLY A 91 -5.03 10.18 -8.15
C GLY A 91 -5.47 9.00 -7.29
N VAL A 92 -4.75 8.66 -6.24
CA VAL A 92 -5.16 7.57 -5.35
C VAL A 92 -6.31 8.01 -4.44
N ASP A 93 -7.14 7.06 -4.09
CA ASP A 93 -8.24 7.24 -3.15
C ASP A 93 -7.79 6.96 -1.72
N PHE A 94 -6.85 6.03 -1.57
CA PHE A 94 -6.34 5.55 -0.29
C PHE A 94 -4.84 5.45 -0.28
N VAL A 95 -4.24 5.78 0.86
CA VAL A 95 -2.84 5.48 1.16
C VAL A 95 -2.80 4.58 2.40
N ILE A 96 -2.09 3.48 2.30
CA ILE A 96 -1.81 2.60 3.44
C ILE A 96 -0.36 2.80 3.84
N GLY A 97 -0.14 3.27 5.05
CA GLY A 97 1.18 3.42 5.63
C GLY A 97 1.65 2.13 6.29
N GLY A 98 2.38 1.33 5.55
CA GLY A 98 2.92 0.03 6.00
C GLY A 98 4.42 0.09 6.32
N VAL A 99 4.93 1.25 6.70
CA VAL A 99 6.35 1.44 7.01
C VAL A 99 6.69 0.80 8.36
N SER A 100 7.93 0.32 8.49
CA SER A 100 8.47 -0.09 9.80
C SER A 100 8.71 1.13 10.68
N SER A 101 8.94 0.92 11.98
CA SER A 101 9.28 2.00 12.90
C SER A 101 10.50 2.82 12.44
N PHE A 102 11.43 2.20 11.72
CA PHE A 102 12.59 2.88 11.13
C PHE A 102 12.25 3.76 9.93
N GLY A 103 11.14 3.52 9.26
CA GLY A 103 10.69 4.29 8.10
C GLY A 103 9.67 5.37 8.42
N VAL A 104 9.21 5.47 9.67
CA VAL A 104 8.14 6.38 10.07
C VAL A 104 8.51 7.84 9.84
N ASP A 105 9.71 8.26 10.20
CA ASP A 105 10.13 9.65 10.03
C ASP A 105 10.09 10.07 8.56
N TRP A 106 10.63 9.22 7.68
CA TRP A 106 10.58 9.45 6.24
C TRP A 106 9.12 9.54 5.75
N PHE A 107 8.28 8.63 6.17
CA PHE A 107 6.87 8.61 5.76
C PHE A 107 6.13 9.87 6.20
N LEU A 108 6.31 10.29 7.44
CA LEU A 108 5.65 11.48 8.00
C LEU A 108 6.14 12.76 7.34
N THR A 109 7.45 12.92 7.18
CA THR A 109 8.05 14.18 6.73
C THR A 109 8.01 14.34 5.21
N GLU A 110 8.25 13.27 4.46
CA GLU A 110 8.34 13.33 3.01
C GLU A 110 7.01 13.01 2.32
N VAL A 111 6.30 12.01 2.80
CA VAL A 111 5.10 11.51 2.12
C VAL A 111 3.84 12.15 2.69
N LEU A 112 3.56 11.91 3.96
CA LEU A 112 2.30 12.31 4.57
C LEU A 112 2.09 13.83 4.59
N ALA A 113 3.16 14.59 4.79
CA ALA A 113 3.12 16.05 4.78
C ALA A 113 2.79 16.64 3.39
N HIS A 114 2.92 15.87 2.32
CA HIS A 114 2.74 16.33 0.94
C HIS A 114 1.59 15.61 0.21
N ILE A 115 0.85 14.73 0.88
CA ILE A 115 -0.33 14.08 0.32
C ILE A 115 -1.52 15.05 0.36
N ASP A 116 -2.36 15.00 -0.66
CA ASP A 116 -3.61 15.76 -0.71
C ASP A 116 -4.48 15.41 0.51
N PRO A 117 -4.97 16.41 1.27
CA PRO A 117 -5.80 16.17 2.45
C PRO A 117 -7.09 15.38 2.20
N SER A 118 -7.56 15.31 0.96
CA SER A 118 -8.74 14.52 0.58
C SER A 118 -8.49 13.01 0.55
N VAL A 119 -7.21 12.59 0.52
CA VAL A 119 -6.84 11.18 0.49
C VAL A 119 -6.95 10.58 1.89
N SER A 120 -7.66 9.45 1.99
CA SER A 120 -7.76 8.72 3.24
C SER A 120 -6.47 7.94 3.50
N VAL A 121 -5.97 8.01 4.73
CA VAL A 121 -4.74 7.34 5.15
C VAL A 121 -5.04 6.32 6.24
N LEU A 122 -4.61 5.08 6.02
CA LEU A 122 -4.66 4.01 7.01
C LEU A 122 -3.23 3.64 7.39
N SER A 123 -2.91 3.67 8.66
CA SER A 123 -1.60 3.21 9.15
C SER A 123 -1.71 1.82 9.75
N VAL A 124 -0.77 0.95 9.36
CA VAL A 124 -0.61 -0.37 9.96
C VAL A 124 0.76 -0.51 10.62
N THR A 125 1.43 0.61 10.85
CA THR A 125 2.72 0.65 11.53
C THR A 125 2.54 0.31 13.01
N LYS A 126 3.40 -0.56 13.52
CA LYS A 126 3.45 -0.93 14.94
C LYS A 126 4.72 -0.37 15.56
N GLY A 127 4.62 0.03 16.81
CA GLY A 127 5.77 0.49 17.58
C GLY A 127 5.38 1.44 18.69
N LEU A 128 6.36 1.78 19.50
CA LEU A 128 6.23 2.72 20.59
C LEU A 128 7.28 3.82 20.44
N ILE A 129 6.88 5.04 20.76
CA ILE A 129 7.79 6.20 20.83
C ILE A 129 7.99 6.51 22.29
N ASN A 130 9.24 6.65 22.70
CA ASN A 130 9.62 7.13 24.02
C ASN A 130 9.77 8.66 23.95
N LEU A 131 8.91 9.36 24.65
CA LEU A 131 8.99 10.82 24.76
C LEU A 131 10.07 11.21 25.76
N GLU A 132 10.52 12.47 25.67
CA GLU A 132 11.58 13.01 26.55
C GLU A 132 11.23 12.90 28.04
N ASP A 133 9.95 12.92 28.40
CA ASP A 133 9.46 12.75 29.77
C ASP A 133 9.38 11.28 30.21
N GLY A 134 9.79 10.34 29.38
CA GLY A 134 9.72 8.90 29.65
C GLY A 134 8.38 8.25 29.34
N THR A 135 7.42 8.99 28.80
CA THR A 135 6.12 8.45 28.39
C THR A 135 6.26 7.67 27.09
N LEU A 136 5.57 6.52 27.00
CA LEU A 136 5.50 5.71 25.78
C LEU A 136 4.17 5.97 25.09
N ILE A 137 4.23 6.26 23.81
CA ILE A 137 3.04 6.38 22.94
C ILE A 137 3.17 5.39 21.78
N SER A 138 2.03 4.93 21.27
CA SER A 138 2.01 4.05 20.11
C SER A 138 2.03 4.84 18.81
N TYR A 139 2.57 4.24 17.74
CA TYR A 139 2.36 4.76 16.40
C TYR A 139 0.94 4.38 15.94
N PRO A 140 0.18 5.28 15.33
CA PRO A 140 0.52 6.64 14.85
C PRO A 140 -0.01 7.79 15.75
N ASP A 141 -0.07 7.61 17.02
CA ASP A 141 -0.57 8.65 17.97
C ASP A 141 0.28 9.92 17.99
#